data_5c22a7fc7b3607e2fb8bfc9b71142ca8
#
_entry.id   5c22a7fc7b3607e2fb8bfc9b71142ca8
#
_cell.length_a   1.000
_cell.length_b   1.000
_cell.length_c   1.000
_cell.angle_alpha   90.00
_cell.angle_beta   90.00
_cell.angle_gamma   90.00
#
_symmetry.space_group_name_H-M   'P 1'
#
loop_
_entity.id
_entity.type
_entity.pdbx_description
1 polymer ?
#
loop_
_entity_poly.entity_id
_entity_poly.type
_entity_poly.pdbx_seq_one_letter_code
_entity_poly.pdbx_strand_id
1 'polypeptide(L)'
;MTPLVRLNDVSAQYGNLRALKDISLSIQPGERVALVGANGSGKSTLLRVVHGLHRIETGQLHSPPRRRQAMVFQRPFLLRASIRFNLMLGLLLRGWRWRDARQQAEQALARVQLSSLIQRNARALSGGQQQRVALAQAWACQPALLLLDEPTASLDPRSKREVEDLMQEFAQQTDTTLIFSSHNLGQVKRLASRVIYLENGRIEADLPVHDFFHGEVPEPAKLFLKGELL
;
A
#
# COMPACT_ATOMS: atom_id res chain seq x y z
N MET A 1 0.36 -23.76 3.58
CA MET A 1 -0.42 -22.62 4.15
C MET A 1 -1.32 -22.03 3.08
N THR A 2 -2.52 -21.60 3.43
CA THR A 2 -3.43 -20.96 2.46
C THR A 2 -2.98 -19.52 2.23
N PRO A 3 -2.78 -19.06 1.00
CA PRO A 3 -2.36 -17.70 0.72
C PRO A 3 -3.45 -16.69 1.15
N LEU A 4 -3.01 -15.52 1.60
CA LEU A 4 -3.90 -14.42 1.97
C LEU A 4 -4.52 -13.75 0.75
N VAL A 5 -3.72 -13.61 -0.32
CA VAL A 5 -4.16 -13.11 -1.62
C VAL A 5 -3.76 -14.10 -2.69
N ARG A 6 -4.68 -14.41 -3.61
CA ARG A 6 -4.42 -15.24 -4.78
C ARG A 6 -5.13 -14.67 -6.00
N LEU A 7 -4.38 -14.47 -7.05
CA LEU A 7 -4.86 -14.14 -8.39
C LEU A 7 -4.54 -15.31 -9.32
N ASN A 8 -5.49 -15.73 -10.13
CA ASN A 8 -5.31 -16.75 -11.16
C ASN A 8 -5.79 -16.16 -12.49
N ASP A 9 -4.86 -15.90 -13.41
CA ASP A 9 -5.05 -15.37 -14.77
C ASP A 9 -5.96 -14.12 -14.81
N VAL A 10 -5.72 -13.22 -13.86
CA VAL A 10 -6.53 -12.00 -13.67
C VAL A 10 -6.13 -10.95 -14.69
N SER A 11 -7.11 -10.48 -15.47
CA SER A 11 -6.98 -9.29 -16.32
C SER A 11 -7.93 -8.18 -15.86
N ALA A 12 -7.52 -6.92 -16.07
CA ALA A 12 -8.31 -5.74 -15.71
C ALA A 12 -8.08 -4.61 -16.72
N GLN A 13 -9.13 -3.81 -17.01
CA GLN A 13 -9.08 -2.76 -18.01
C GLN A 13 -9.77 -1.47 -17.56
N TYR A 14 -9.37 -0.35 -18.16
CA TYR A 14 -10.02 0.95 -18.09
C TYR A 14 -10.47 1.34 -19.50
N GLY A 15 -11.78 1.25 -19.77
CA GLY A 15 -12.27 1.39 -21.15
C GLY A 15 -11.59 0.37 -22.07
N ASN A 16 -10.88 0.83 -23.09
CA ASN A 16 -10.15 -0.03 -24.04
C ASN A 16 -8.71 -0.33 -23.61
N LEU A 17 -8.22 0.26 -22.51
CA LEU A 17 -6.84 0.05 -22.04
C LEU A 17 -6.78 -1.14 -21.08
N ARG A 18 -6.16 -2.24 -21.54
CA ARG A 18 -5.90 -3.42 -20.68
C ARG A 18 -4.70 -3.11 -19.79
N ALA A 19 -5.00 -2.76 -18.52
CA ALA A 19 -4.02 -2.34 -17.52
C ALA A 19 -3.34 -3.51 -16.79
N LEU A 20 -4.02 -4.67 -16.69
CA LEU A 20 -3.45 -5.92 -16.21
C LEU A 20 -3.78 -7.04 -17.20
N LYS A 21 -2.81 -7.94 -17.42
CA LYS A 21 -2.89 -9.00 -18.43
C LYS A 21 -2.42 -10.31 -17.80
N ASP A 22 -3.36 -11.24 -17.58
CA ASP A 22 -3.11 -12.62 -17.17
C ASP A 22 -2.22 -12.71 -15.91
N ILE A 23 -2.54 -11.91 -14.88
CA ILE A 23 -1.79 -11.86 -13.62
C ILE A 23 -2.11 -13.10 -12.79
N SER A 24 -1.09 -13.91 -12.54
CA SER A 24 -1.15 -15.02 -11.58
C SER A 24 -0.16 -14.76 -10.45
N LEU A 25 -0.65 -14.69 -9.20
CA LEU A 25 0.12 -14.27 -8.03
C LEU A 25 -0.45 -14.89 -6.77
N SER A 26 0.43 -15.29 -5.85
CA SER A 26 0.07 -15.81 -4.53
C SER A 26 0.89 -15.11 -3.45
N ILE A 27 0.22 -14.50 -2.45
CA ILE A 27 0.88 -13.78 -1.34
C ILE A 27 0.49 -14.44 -0.03
N GLN A 28 1.48 -14.79 0.77
CA GLN A 28 1.30 -15.44 2.06
C GLN A 28 1.05 -14.41 3.18
N PRO A 29 0.38 -14.81 4.28
CA PRO A 29 0.28 -13.96 5.46
C PRO A 29 1.66 -13.51 5.97
N GLY A 30 1.79 -12.23 6.35
CA GLY A 30 3.01 -11.65 6.90
C GLY A 30 4.08 -11.27 5.86
N GLU A 31 3.88 -11.55 4.56
CA GLU A 31 4.81 -11.10 3.51
C GLU A 31 4.81 -9.56 3.36
N ARG A 32 5.98 -9.04 2.99
CA ARG A 32 6.19 -7.64 2.64
C ARG A 32 6.59 -7.57 1.17
N VAL A 33 5.62 -7.30 0.32
CA VAL A 33 5.75 -7.35 -1.13
C VAL A 33 5.87 -5.94 -1.70
N ALA A 34 6.95 -5.66 -2.42
CA ALA A 34 7.09 -4.44 -3.20
C ALA A 34 6.67 -4.66 -4.65
N LEU A 35 5.82 -3.79 -5.16
CA LEU A 35 5.50 -3.69 -6.59
C LEU A 35 6.37 -2.62 -7.21
N VAL A 36 7.20 -2.99 -8.18
CA VAL A 36 8.11 -2.08 -8.88
C VAL A 36 7.88 -2.13 -10.38
N GLY A 37 8.34 -1.14 -11.11
CA GLY A 37 8.17 -1.01 -12.56
C GLY A 37 7.91 0.44 -12.98
N ALA A 38 7.98 0.73 -14.27
CA ALA A 38 7.78 2.06 -14.84
C ALA A 38 6.36 2.63 -14.57
N ASN A 39 6.19 3.93 -14.80
CA ASN A 39 4.86 4.55 -14.76
C ASN A 39 3.93 3.90 -15.80
N GLY A 40 2.69 3.61 -15.40
CA GLY A 40 1.73 2.92 -16.27
C GLY A 40 1.90 1.39 -16.34
N SER A 41 2.86 0.78 -15.64
CA SER A 41 3.07 -0.68 -15.67
C SER A 41 1.95 -1.52 -15.04
N GLY A 42 1.00 -0.90 -14.31
CA GLY A 42 -0.14 -1.58 -13.71
C GLY A 42 -0.12 -1.69 -12.18
N LYS A 43 0.91 -1.18 -11.48
CA LYS A 43 1.08 -1.29 -10.01
C LYS A 43 -0.15 -0.82 -9.22
N SER A 44 -0.58 0.42 -9.45
CA SER A 44 -1.77 1.00 -8.77
C SER A 44 -3.05 0.26 -9.13
N THR A 45 -3.15 -0.26 -10.37
CA THR A 45 -4.30 -1.07 -10.79
C THR A 45 -4.32 -2.40 -10.04
N LEU A 46 -3.17 -3.06 -9.91
CA LEU A 46 -3.07 -4.31 -9.15
C LEU A 46 -3.48 -4.11 -7.68
N LEU A 47 -2.99 -3.06 -7.02
CA LEU A 47 -3.40 -2.71 -5.65
C LEU A 47 -4.92 -2.49 -5.55
N ARG A 48 -5.52 -1.76 -6.50
CA ARG A 48 -6.97 -1.50 -6.52
C ARG A 48 -7.79 -2.76 -6.79
N VAL A 49 -7.31 -3.65 -7.66
CA VAL A 49 -7.92 -4.97 -7.93
C VAL A 49 -7.88 -5.82 -6.66
N VAL A 50 -6.74 -5.96 -6.00
CA VAL A 50 -6.58 -6.73 -4.76
C VAL A 50 -7.50 -6.19 -3.65
N HIS A 51 -7.63 -4.85 -3.53
CA HIS A 51 -8.54 -4.21 -2.58
C HIS A 51 -10.03 -4.39 -2.95
N GLY A 52 -10.33 -4.71 -4.21
CA GLY A 52 -11.70 -4.78 -4.74
C GLY A 52 -12.28 -3.41 -5.12
N LEU A 53 -11.43 -2.37 -5.28
CA LEU A 53 -11.83 -1.04 -5.80
C LEU A 53 -11.95 -1.03 -7.32
N HIS A 54 -11.27 -1.95 -8.00
CA HIS A 54 -11.38 -2.12 -9.45
C HIS A 54 -11.84 -3.55 -9.75
N ARG A 55 -12.73 -3.70 -10.75
CA ARG A 55 -13.25 -5.01 -11.13
C ARG A 55 -12.27 -5.73 -12.04
N ILE A 56 -12.19 -7.04 -11.89
CA ILE A 56 -11.49 -7.92 -12.84
C ILE A 56 -12.38 -8.13 -14.08
N GLU A 57 -11.76 -8.29 -15.24
CA GLU A 57 -12.41 -8.65 -16.50
C GLU A 57 -12.47 -10.17 -16.64
N THR A 58 -11.36 -10.83 -16.39
CA THR A 58 -11.20 -12.29 -16.47
C THR A 58 -10.41 -12.80 -15.26
N GLY A 59 -10.44 -14.12 -15.06
CA GLY A 59 -9.68 -14.80 -14.01
C GLY A 59 -10.42 -14.88 -12.67
N GLN A 60 -9.68 -15.21 -11.63
CA GLN A 60 -10.21 -15.37 -10.28
C GLN A 60 -9.35 -14.63 -9.27
N LEU A 61 -10.00 -13.92 -8.35
CA LEU A 61 -9.35 -13.21 -7.24
C LEU A 61 -9.87 -13.75 -5.91
N HIS A 62 -8.95 -14.20 -5.06
CA HIS A 62 -9.19 -14.39 -3.64
C HIS A 62 -8.40 -13.34 -2.86
N SER A 63 -9.07 -12.60 -1.99
CA SER A 63 -8.49 -11.55 -1.14
C SER A 63 -9.30 -11.45 0.15
N PRO A 64 -8.74 -11.00 1.27
CA PRO A 64 -9.51 -10.76 2.49
C PRO A 64 -10.71 -9.84 2.24
N PRO A 65 -11.79 -9.95 3.02
CA PRO A 65 -12.91 -9.01 2.88
C PRO A 65 -12.44 -7.58 3.18
N ARG A 66 -13.04 -6.58 2.52
CA ARG A 66 -12.64 -5.15 2.63
C ARG A 66 -12.50 -4.64 4.07
N ARG A 67 -13.32 -5.14 5.00
CA ARG A 67 -13.21 -4.77 6.42
C ARG A 67 -11.89 -5.19 7.08
N ARG A 68 -11.18 -6.19 6.50
CA ARG A 68 -9.86 -6.65 6.93
C ARG A 68 -8.73 -6.10 6.08
N GLN A 69 -9.02 -5.14 5.21
CA GLN A 69 -8.04 -4.48 4.37
C GLN A 69 -8.00 -2.98 4.69
N ALA A 70 -6.85 -2.35 4.46
CA ALA A 70 -6.72 -0.91 4.38
C ALA A 70 -5.88 -0.55 3.16
N MET A 71 -6.22 0.58 2.51
CA MET A 71 -5.46 1.12 1.40
C MET A 71 -5.12 2.58 1.65
N VAL A 72 -3.85 2.91 1.48
CA VAL A 72 -3.33 4.28 1.52
C VAL A 72 -2.92 4.66 0.11
N PHE A 73 -3.47 5.76 -0.38
CA PHE A 73 -3.21 6.26 -1.72
C PHE A 73 -2.00 7.21 -1.72
N GLN A 74 -1.38 7.39 -2.87
CA GLN A 74 -0.30 8.36 -3.10
C GLN A 74 -0.68 9.77 -2.62
N ARG A 75 -1.94 10.18 -2.87
CA ARG A 75 -2.53 11.40 -2.33
C ARG A 75 -3.67 11.02 -1.39
N PRO A 76 -3.51 11.14 -0.07
CA PRO A 76 -4.55 10.79 0.87
C PRO A 76 -5.81 11.64 0.68
N PHE A 77 -6.96 10.98 0.68
CA PHE A 77 -8.23 11.68 0.67
C PHE A 77 -8.69 11.92 2.11
N LEU A 78 -8.54 13.18 2.57
CA LEU A 78 -8.99 13.61 3.90
C LEU A 78 -10.17 14.56 3.78
N LEU A 79 -11.16 14.37 4.64
CA LEU A 79 -12.32 15.26 4.73
C LEU A 79 -11.91 16.61 5.33
N ARG A 80 -12.63 17.67 4.96
CA ARG A 80 -12.50 19.01 5.56
C ARG A 80 -13.11 19.02 6.98
N ALA A 81 -12.49 18.25 7.87
CA ALA A 81 -12.90 18.06 9.26
C ALA A 81 -11.65 17.87 10.12
N SER A 82 -11.81 17.76 11.44
CA SER A 82 -10.68 17.49 12.32
C SER A 82 -10.01 16.15 12.01
N ILE A 83 -8.73 16.01 12.36
CA ILE A 83 -8.01 14.75 12.23
C ILE A 83 -8.74 13.65 13.03
N ARG A 84 -9.16 13.95 14.26
CA ARG A 84 -9.96 13.00 15.07
C ARG A 84 -11.15 12.47 14.30
N PHE A 85 -11.95 13.36 13.70
CA PHE A 85 -13.14 12.95 12.96
C PHE A 85 -12.78 12.07 11.75
N ASN A 86 -11.74 12.43 11.01
CA ASN A 86 -11.27 11.63 9.88
C ASN A 86 -10.92 10.19 10.30
N LEU A 87 -10.20 10.00 11.41
CA LEU A 87 -9.85 8.67 11.89
C LEU A 87 -11.09 7.92 12.40
N MET A 88 -11.90 8.58 13.21
CA MET A 88 -13.11 7.96 13.80
C MET A 88 -14.10 7.52 12.74
N LEU A 89 -14.29 8.30 11.67
CA LEU A 89 -15.27 7.97 10.62
C LEU A 89 -15.01 6.60 10.01
N GLY A 90 -13.76 6.28 9.69
CA GLY A 90 -13.39 4.96 9.16
C GLY A 90 -13.73 3.81 10.10
N LEU A 91 -13.60 4.01 11.40
CA LEU A 91 -13.92 3.02 12.44
C LEU A 91 -15.45 2.90 12.64
N LEU A 92 -16.15 4.04 12.70
CA LEU A 92 -17.61 4.07 12.84
C LEU A 92 -18.30 3.36 11.66
N LEU A 93 -17.85 3.59 10.43
CA LEU A 93 -18.35 2.90 9.23
C LEU A 93 -18.10 1.38 9.25
N ARG A 94 -17.18 0.92 10.09
CA ARG A 94 -16.91 -0.50 10.35
C ARG A 94 -17.68 -1.06 11.55
N GLY A 95 -18.60 -0.27 12.13
CA GLY A 95 -19.46 -0.68 13.23
C GLY A 95 -18.86 -0.51 14.63
N TRP A 96 -17.75 0.23 14.78
CA TRP A 96 -17.18 0.53 16.10
C TRP A 96 -18.10 1.44 16.89
N ARG A 97 -18.15 1.28 18.23
CA ARG A 97 -18.86 2.21 19.12
C ARG A 97 -18.08 3.52 19.19
N TRP A 98 -18.78 4.62 19.39
CA TRP A 98 -18.20 5.97 19.43
C TRP A 98 -17.02 6.09 20.42
N ARG A 99 -17.16 5.54 21.62
CA ARG A 99 -16.11 5.59 22.65
C ARG A 99 -14.85 4.84 22.20
N ASP A 100 -15.01 3.64 21.67
CA ASP A 100 -13.92 2.78 21.24
C ASP A 100 -13.22 3.38 20.01
N ALA A 101 -13.99 3.90 19.05
CA ALA A 101 -13.48 4.59 17.87
C ALA A 101 -12.64 5.83 18.26
N ARG A 102 -13.11 6.59 19.27
CA ARG A 102 -12.36 7.74 19.76
C ARG A 102 -11.04 7.35 20.40
N GLN A 103 -11.06 6.38 21.31
CA GLN A 103 -9.85 5.89 21.96
C GLN A 103 -8.84 5.34 20.94
N GLN A 104 -9.30 4.54 20.00
CA GLN A 104 -8.46 3.96 18.94
C GLN A 104 -7.87 5.05 18.03
N ALA A 105 -8.63 6.08 17.68
CA ALA A 105 -8.16 7.21 16.90
C ALA A 105 -7.04 7.99 17.64
N GLU A 106 -7.21 8.21 18.95
CA GLU A 106 -6.20 8.88 19.78
C GLU A 106 -4.92 8.06 19.88
N GLN A 107 -5.02 6.74 20.07
CA GLN A 107 -3.87 5.83 20.08
C GLN A 107 -3.14 5.80 18.74
N ALA A 108 -3.88 5.71 17.63
CA ALA A 108 -3.29 5.72 16.29
C ALA A 108 -2.56 7.05 15.98
N LEU A 109 -3.10 8.19 16.43
CA LEU A 109 -2.44 9.49 16.29
C LEU A 109 -1.18 9.63 17.14
N ALA A 110 -1.17 9.05 18.34
CA ALA A 110 0.03 9.03 19.18
C ALA A 110 1.20 8.32 18.49
N ARG A 111 0.94 7.20 17.83
CA ARG A 111 1.97 6.44 17.09
C ARG A 111 2.61 7.24 15.95
N VAL A 112 1.82 8.03 15.23
CA VAL A 112 2.35 8.87 14.15
C VAL A 112 2.79 10.26 14.62
N GLN A 113 2.90 10.47 15.94
CA GLN A 113 3.37 11.71 16.58
C GLN A 113 2.58 12.98 16.17
N LEU A 114 1.26 12.84 16.02
CA LEU A 114 0.36 13.94 15.63
C LEU A 114 -0.71 14.24 16.66
N SER A 115 -0.57 13.76 17.90
CA SER A 115 -1.55 13.94 18.99
C SER A 115 -1.89 15.41 19.25
N SER A 116 -0.91 16.31 19.20
CA SER A 116 -1.11 17.75 19.40
C SER A 116 -1.98 18.41 18.33
N LEU A 117 -2.10 17.78 17.15
CA LEU A 117 -2.87 18.30 16.02
C LEU A 117 -4.26 17.69 15.88
N ILE A 118 -4.70 16.89 16.85
CA ILE A 118 -5.91 16.06 16.76
C ILE A 118 -7.19 16.83 16.39
N GLN A 119 -7.30 18.10 16.80
CA GLN A 119 -8.44 18.98 16.51
C GLN A 119 -8.25 19.79 15.22
N ARG A 120 -7.05 19.78 14.65
CA ARG A 120 -6.75 20.57 13.45
C ARG A 120 -7.50 20.02 12.25
N ASN A 121 -7.88 20.91 11.31
CA ASN A 121 -8.45 20.49 10.03
C ASN A 121 -7.41 19.66 9.26
N ALA A 122 -7.79 18.44 8.87
CA ALA A 122 -6.87 17.52 8.21
C ALA A 122 -6.35 18.03 6.86
N ARG A 123 -7.13 18.87 6.14
CA ARG A 123 -6.67 19.49 4.88
C ARG A 123 -5.67 20.63 5.07
N ALA A 124 -5.53 21.17 6.28
CA ALA A 124 -4.54 22.21 6.59
C ALA A 124 -3.17 21.65 7.02
N LEU A 125 -2.99 20.35 6.93
CA LEU A 125 -1.73 19.65 7.19
C LEU A 125 -0.79 19.70 6.00
N SER A 126 0.53 19.60 6.26
CA SER A 126 1.51 19.34 5.19
C SER A 126 1.30 17.98 4.54
N GLY A 127 1.83 17.76 3.34
CA GLY A 127 1.71 16.47 2.64
C GLY A 127 2.19 15.28 3.48
N GLY A 128 3.35 15.40 4.14
CA GLY A 128 3.87 14.37 5.04
C GLY A 128 2.98 14.12 6.26
N GLN A 129 2.40 15.18 6.85
CA GLN A 129 1.44 15.04 7.93
C GLN A 129 0.15 14.35 7.46
N GLN A 130 -0.36 14.71 6.27
CA GLN A 130 -1.53 14.05 5.68
C GLN A 130 -1.26 12.55 5.45
N GLN A 131 -0.09 12.20 4.97
CA GLN A 131 0.30 10.81 4.74
C GLN A 131 0.39 10.03 6.07
N ARG A 132 0.97 10.64 7.11
CA ARG A 132 1.00 10.03 8.45
C ARG A 132 -0.42 9.83 9.03
N VAL A 133 -1.33 10.80 8.82
CA VAL A 133 -2.75 10.63 9.21
C VAL A 133 -3.38 9.46 8.45
N ALA A 134 -3.13 9.32 7.16
CA ALA A 134 -3.65 8.18 6.37
C ALA A 134 -3.10 6.83 6.86
N LEU A 135 -1.83 6.76 7.23
CA LEU A 135 -1.26 5.57 7.88
C LEU A 135 -1.89 5.30 9.24
N ALA A 136 -2.13 6.34 10.05
CA ALA A 136 -2.82 6.20 11.32
C ALA A 136 -4.27 5.68 11.14
N GLN A 137 -4.99 6.14 10.09
CA GLN A 137 -6.31 5.60 9.75
C GLN A 137 -6.24 4.12 9.39
N ALA A 138 -5.26 3.73 8.57
CA ALA A 138 -5.04 2.34 8.21
C ALA A 138 -4.72 1.49 9.44
N TRP A 139 -3.83 1.97 10.30
CA TRP A 139 -3.46 1.29 11.55
C TRP A 139 -4.63 1.12 12.50
N ALA A 140 -5.41 2.17 12.70
CA ALA A 140 -6.58 2.12 13.59
C ALA A 140 -7.56 0.98 13.20
N CYS A 141 -7.59 0.62 11.93
CA CYS A 141 -8.43 -0.46 11.41
C CYS A 141 -7.91 -1.87 11.65
N GLN A 142 -6.68 -2.04 12.12
CA GLN A 142 -6.01 -3.34 12.35
C GLN A 142 -6.19 -4.32 11.17
N PRO A 143 -5.78 -3.94 9.95
CA PRO A 143 -6.02 -4.74 8.77
C PRO A 143 -5.15 -6.00 8.75
N ALA A 144 -5.64 -7.09 8.15
CA ALA A 144 -4.82 -8.25 7.81
C ALA A 144 -3.98 -7.98 6.55
N LEU A 145 -4.45 -7.06 5.68
CA LEU A 145 -3.78 -6.66 4.45
C LEU A 145 -3.72 -5.13 4.35
N LEU A 146 -2.51 -4.59 4.28
CA LEU A 146 -2.24 -3.17 4.06
C LEU A 146 -1.69 -2.96 2.65
N LEU A 147 -2.36 -2.11 1.88
CA LEU A 147 -2.01 -1.75 0.51
C LEU A 147 -1.57 -0.28 0.48
N LEU A 148 -0.37 -0.01 -0.01
CA LEU A 148 0.19 1.34 -0.08
C LEU A 148 0.57 1.68 -1.52
N ASP A 149 -0.10 2.68 -2.09
CA ASP A 149 0.17 3.15 -3.45
C ASP A 149 1.10 4.37 -3.40
N GLU A 150 2.39 4.15 -3.65
CA GLU A 150 3.46 5.16 -3.66
C GLU A 150 3.42 6.12 -2.44
N PRO A 151 3.44 5.61 -1.21
CA PRO A 151 3.13 6.40 -0.01
C PRO A 151 4.13 7.53 0.28
N THR A 152 5.27 7.58 -0.42
CA THR A 152 6.34 8.56 -0.18
C THR A 152 6.72 9.39 -1.40
N ALA A 153 6.06 9.21 -2.56
CA ALA A 153 6.48 9.78 -3.84
C ALA A 153 6.55 11.31 -3.88
N SER A 154 5.67 12.00 -3.14
CA SER A 154 5.56 13.46 -3.17
C SER A 154 6.04 14.13 -1.87
N LEU A 155 6.84 13.44 -1.08
CA LEU A 155 7.27 13.90 0.24
C LEU A 155 8.72 14.45 0.21
N ASP A 156 8.97 15.44 1.04
CA ASP A 156 10.33 15.91 1.33
C ASP A 156 11.15 14.79 2.02
N PRO A 157 12.49 14.86 2.00
CA PRO A 157 13.35 13.78 2.51
C PRO A 157 13.10 13.40 3.98
N ARG A 158 12.73 14.37 4.82
CA ARG A 158 12.43 14.12 6.24
C ARG A 158 11.12 13.39 6.40
N SER A 159 10.04 13.92 5.81
CA SER A 159 8.71 13.29 5.83
C SER A 159 8.73 11.89 5.22
N LYS A 160 9.54 11.68 4.18
CA LYS A 160 9.75 10.37 3.57
C LYS A 160 10.29 9.35 4.57
N ARG A 161 11.36 9.71 5.31
CA ARG A 161 11.92 8.82 6.35
C ARG A 161 10.90 8.52 7.44
N GLU A 162 10.21 9.54 7.96
CA GLU A 162 9.17 9.39 8.99
C GLU A 162 8.07 8.41 8.54
N VAL A 163 7.63 8.45 7.27
CA VAL A 163 6.64 7.52 6.71
C VAL A 163 7.23 6.12 6.53
N GLU A 164 8.46 5.99 6.07
CA GLU A 164 9.16 4.70 5.91
C GLU A 164 9.34 3.99 7.25
N ASP A 165 9.72 4.72 8.30
CA ASP A 165 9.85 4.20 9.67
C ASP A 165 8.50 3.67 10.19
N LEU A 166 7.42 4.41 9.95
CA LEU A 166 6.07 3.96 10.30
C LEU A 166 5.64 2.72 9.51
N MET A 167 5.98 2.61 8.22
CA MET A 167 5.71 1.41 7.43
C MET A 167 6.47 0.20 7.99
N GLN A 168 7.72 0.38 8.37
CA GLN A 168 8.55 -0.67 8.97
C GLN A 168 7.99 -1.10 10.33
N GLU A 169 7.64 -0.15 11.20
CA GLU A 169 7.00 -0.42 12.48
C GLU A 169 5.70 -1.21 12.29
N PHE A 170 4.87 -0.80 11.34
CA PHE A 170 3.61 -1.48 11.01
C PHE A 170 3.86 -2.94 10.63
N ALA A 171 4.83 -3.18 9.75
CA ALA A 171 5.15 -4.52 9.27
C ALA A 171 5.79 -5.45 10.33
N GLN A 172 6.45 -4.87 11.35
CA GLN A 172 7.14 -5.64 12.40
C GLN A 172 6.25 -5.93 13.61
N GLN A 173 5.35 -5.01 13.96
CA GLN A 173 4.55 -5.11 15.19
C GLN A 173 3.19 -5.81 14.98
N THR A 174 2.85 -6.13 13.76
CA THR A 174 1.57 -6.76 13.42
C THR A 174 1.79 -7.91 12.44
N ASP A 175 0.93 -8.93 12.50
CA ASP A 175 0.88 -10.00 11.48
C ASP A 175 0.28 -9.49 10.14
N THR A 176 0.34 -8.18 9.92
CA THR A 176 -0.21 -7.55 8.72
C THR A 176 0.66 -7.84 7.50
N THR A 177 0.04 -8.36 6.47
CA THR A 177 0.66 -8.49 5.16
C THR A 177 0.71 -7.12 4.50
N LEU A 178 1.88 -6.74 3.96
CA LEU A 178 2.11 -5.45 3.34
C LEU A 178 2.35 -5.62 1.83
N ILE A 179 1.57 -4.90 1.01
CA ILE A 179 1.87 -4.74 -0.42
C ILE A 179 1.99 -3.25 -0.70
N PHE A 180 3.13 -2.82 -1.24
CA PHE A 180 3.35 -1.41 -1.54
C PHE A 180 3.97 -1.20 -2.92
N SER A 181 3.56 -0.16 -3.63
CA SER A 181 4.24 0.28 -4.84
C SER A 181 5.30 1.32 -4.51
N SER A 182 6.42 1.28 -5.20
CA SER A 182 7.49 2.26 -5.04
C SER A 182 8.39 2.34 -6.27
N HIS A 183 8.84 3.56 -6.58
CA HIS A 183 9.94 3.83 -7.51
C HIS A 183 11.29 3.94 -6.80
N ASN A 184 11.30 3.98 -5.47
CA ASN A 184 12.53 4.10 -4.69
C ASN A 184 13.10 2.74 -4.34
N LEU A 185 14.11 2.32 -5.08
CA LEU A 185 14.80 1.04 -4.88
C LEU A 185 15.43 0.91 -3.48
N GLY A 186 15.91 2.01 -2.90
CA GLY A 186 16.41 2.02 -1.52
C GLY A 186 15.32 1.70 -0.49
N GLN A 187 14.10 2.22 -0.68
CA GLN A 187 12.93 1.86 0.12
C GLN A 187 12.58 0.39 -0.04
N VAL A 188 12.57 -0.11 -1.28
CA VAL A 188 12.29 -1.51 -1.58
C VAL A 188 13.27 -2.44 -0.86
N LYS A 189 14.58 -2.16 -0.93
CA LYS A 189 15.62 -2.93 -0.22
C LYS A 189 15.40 -2.98 1.30
N ARG A 190 14.95 -1.87 1.91
CA ARG A 190 14.78 -1.81 3.37
C ARG A 190 13.51 -2.48 3.87
N LEU A 191 12.41 -2.38 3.11
CA LEU A 191 11.08 -2.74 3.60
C LEU A 191 10.57 -4.08 3.07
N ALA A 192 10.93 -4.46 1.84
CA ALA A 192 10.39 -5.65 1.21
C ALA A 192 11.12 -6.93 1.62
N SER A 193 10.40 -8.04 1.65
CA SER A 193 10.95 -9.40 1.63
C SER A 193 10.94 -10.01 0.21
N ARG A 194 10.04 -9.51 -0.66
CA ARG A 194 9.79 -10.00 -2.02
C ARG A 194 9.49 -8.84 -2.95
N VAL A 195 9.94 -8.93 -4.18
CA VAL A 195 9.75 -7.91 -5.22
C VAL A 195 9.02 -8.52 -6.39
N ILE A 196 7.97 -7.84 -6.83
CA ILE A 196 7.24 -8.14 -8.06
C ILE A 196 7.51 -7.00 -9.03
N TYR A 197 8.18 -7.31 -10.15
CA TYR A 197 8.39 -6.35 -11.23
C TYR A 197 7.28 -6.46 -12.26
N LEU A 198 6.58 -5.34 -12.47
CA LEU A 198 5.51 -5.23 -13.45
C LEU A 198 5.98 -4.41 -14.65
N GLU A 199 5.65 -4.90 -15.84
CA GLU A 199 5.83 -4.19 -17.10
C GLU A 199 4.64 -4.43 -18.03
N ASN A 200 4.12 -3.36 -18.63
CA ASN A 200 3.02 -3.41 -19.59
C ASN A 200 1.79 -4.24 -19.12
N GLY A 201 1.53 -4.24 -17.81
CA GLY A 201 0.43 -4.97 -17.19
C GLY A 201 0.71 -6.46 -16.95
N ARG A 202 1.94 -6.94 -17.07
CA ARG A 202 2.38 -8.31 -16.78
C ARG A 202 3.38 -8.36 -15.63
N ILE A 203 3.43 -9.49 -14.94
CA ILE A 203 4.51 -9.78 -14.00
C ILE A 203 5.67 -10.37 -14.80
N GLU A 204 6.79 -9.67 -14.85
CA GLU A 204 8.00 -10.10 -15.53
C GLU A 204 9.02 -10.73 -14.56
N ALA A 205 8.98 -10.36 -13.27
CA ALA A 205 9.76 -11.02 -12.24
C ALA A 205 8.98 -11.04 -10.91
N ASP A 206 9.20 -12.12 -10.14
CA ASP A 206 8.62 -12.35 -8.82
C ASP A 206 9.67 -13.10 -7.98
N LEU A 207 10.45 -12.34 -7.19
CA LEU A 207 11.68 -12.83 -6.58
C LEU A 207 11.83 -12.33 -5.13
N PRO A 208 12.54 -13.06 -4.27
CA PRO A 208 13.05 -12.52 -3.01
C PRO A 208 13.83 -11.22 -3.25
N VAL A 209 13.76 -10.28 -2.32
CA VAL A 209 14.40 -8.97 -2.48
C VAL A 209 15.91 -9.09 -2.75
N HIS A 210 16.60 -10.02 -2.10
CA HIS A 210 18.03 -10.23 -2.34
C HIS A 210 18.30 -10.63 -3.79
N ASP A 211 17.53 -11.58 -4.32
CA ASP A 211 17.72 -12.14 -5.67
C ASP A 211 17.37 -11.12 -6.74
N PHE A 212 16.35 -10.28 -6.49
CA PHE A 212 15.99 -9.19 -7.41
C PHE A 212 17.12 -8.17 -7.59
N PHE A 213 17.89 -7.88 -6.54
CA PHE A 213 18.96 -6.88 -6.60
C PHE A 213 20.35 -7.44 -6.92
N HIS A 214 20.58 -8.73 -6.74
CA HIS A 214 21.92 -9.35 -6.86
C HIS A 214 21.94 -10.60 -7.74
N GLY A 215 20.78 -11.15 -8.07
CA GLY A 215 20.65 -12.32 -8.92
C GLY A 215 20.43 -11.99 -10.40
N GLU A 216 20.13 -13.01 -11.17
CA GLU A 216 19.71 -12.85 -12.56
C GLU A 216 18.24 -12.44 -12.62
N VAL A 217 17.97 -11.32 -13.27
CA VAL A 217 16.61 -10.82 -13.53
C VAL A 217 16.40 -10.62 -15.03
N PRO A 218 15.15 -10.63 -15.52
CA PRO A 218 14.83 -10.34 -16.92
C PRO A 218 15.40 -8.99 -17.37
N GLU A 219 15.74 -8.87 -18.67
CA GLU A 219 16.38 -7.67 -19.21
C GLU A 219 15.62 -6.37 -18.90
N PRO A 220 14.26 -6.30 -19.00
CA PRO A 220 13.53 -5.11 -18.61
C PRO A 220 13.74 -4.72 -17.14
N ALA A 221 13.81 -5.70 -16.23
CA ALA A 221 14.10 -5.43 -14.82
C ALA A 221 15.52 -4.92 -14.59
N LYS A 222 16.51 -5.42 -15.38
CA LYS A 222 17.89 -4.90 -15.35
C LYS A 222 17.95 -3.43 -15.77
N LEU A 223 17.27 -3.06 -16.86
CA LEU A 223 17.21 -1.67 -17.33
C LEU A 223 16.54 -0.77 -16.28
N PHE A 224 15.46 -1.24 -15.65
CA PHE A 224 14.81 -0.54 -14.55
C PHE A 224 15.76 -0.33 -13.35
N LEU A 225 16.53 -1.36 -12.98
CA LEU A 225 17.51 -1.27 -11.88
C LEU A 225 18.65 -0.28 -12.18
N LYS A 226 19.06 -0.13 -13.44
CA LYS A 226 20.05 0.85 -13.88
C LYS A 226 19.51 2.28 -13.98
N GLY A 227 18.19 2.49 -13.83
CA GLY A 227 17.56 3.79 -13.99
C GLY A 227 17.35 4.20 -15.46
N GLU A 228 17.42 3.27 -16.39
CA GLU A 228 17.24 3.50 -17.83
C GLU A 228 15.77 3.44 -18.26
N LEU A 229 14.88 2.97 -17.38
CA LEU A 229 13.43 2.94 -17.55
C LEU A 229 12.77 3.70 -16.39
N LEU A 230 12.58 4.99 -16.52
CA LEU A 230 11.85 5.86 -15.58
C LEU A 230 10.55 6.37 -16.18
#